data_46c58f34ff1f3f9b41c54eb94f68c931
#
_entry.id   46c58f34ff1f3f9b41c54eb94f68c931
#
_cell.length_a   1.000
_cell.length_b   1.000
_cell.length_c   1.000
_cell.angle_alpha   90.00
_cell.angle_beta   90.00
_cell.angle_gamma   90.00
#
_symmetry.space_group_name_H-M   'P 1'
#
loop_
_entity.id
_entity.type
_entity.pdbx_description
1 polymer ?
#
loop_
_entity_poly.entity_id
_entity_poly.type
_entity_poly.pdbx_seq_one_letter_code
_entity_poly.pdbx_strand_id
1 'polypeptide(L)'
;EIANDIVGDMEATGSRDAFVSEMSEDDDGLNVKLSTTNLGKKVAAKVVEEFGGDWEDHETLVTEDEDGNEVYRVTYAVRLPEFRPGDVIDPGDDDGPILVRSVQGNLKGLRLASGERFEASYEVGDAPDARKLGTIEEGVETTLVAYEDDHAVQVLDPETYRSTTVPRPDFLDADAGTEVPVLRHRNGLHVLPEE
;
A
#
# COMPACT_ATOMS: atom_id res chain seq x y z
N GLU A 1 7.07 -12.78 -8.45
CA GLU A 1 8.37 -12.10 -8.23
C GLU A 1 8.85 -12.40 -6.81
N ILE A 2 8.17 -11.95 -5.75
CA ILE A 2 8.55 -12.16 -4.33
C ILE A 2 8.88 -13.63 -3.99
N ALA A 3 8.04 -14.58 -4.41
CA ALA A 3 8.28 -16.00 -4.13
C ALA A 3 9.59 -16.50 -4.76
N ASN A 4 9.93 -16.06 -5.96
CA ASN A 4 11.16 -16.43 -6.65
C ASN A 4 12.39 -15.76 -6.01
N ASP A 5 12.26 -14.52 -5.54
CA ASP A 5 13.35 -13.82 -4.86
C ASP A 5 13.68 -14.50 -3.52
N ILE A 6 12.65 -14.90 -2.75
CA ILE A 6 12.84 -15.65 -1.50
C ILE A 6 13.45 -17.03 -1.77
N VAL A 7 13.03 -17.72 -2.84
CA VAL A 7 13.65 -19.02 -3.24
C VAL A 7 15.14 -18.82 -3.52
N GLY A 8 15.51 -17.77 -4.29
CA GLY A 8 16.90 -17.44 -4.58
C GLY A 8 17.74 -17.21 -3.31
N ASP A 9 17.21 -16.44 -2.35
CA ASP A 9 17.85 -16.19 -1.06
C ASP A 9 18.01 -17.47 -0.22
N MET A 10 17.00 -18.34 -0.23
CA MET A 10 17.05 -19.62 0.48
C MET A 10 18.05 -20.59 -0.15
N GLU A 11 18.15 -20.65 -1.48
CA GLU A 11 19.18 -21.44 -2.19
C GLU A 11 20.58 -20.93 -1.86
N ALA A 12 20.79 -19.63 -1.85
CA ALA A 12 22.07 -18.99 -1.49
C ALA A 12 22.51 -19.32 -0.05
N THR A 13 21.54 -19.55 0.86
CA THR A 13 21.79 -19.92 2.27
C THR A 13 21.83 -21.43 2.51
N GLY A 14 21.80 -22.26 1.44
CA GLY A 14 21.97 -23.71 1.49
C GLY A 14 20.69 -24.54 1.62
N SER A 15 19.53 -23.93 1.51
CA SER A 15 18.22 -24.62 1.48
C SER A 15 17.88 -25.06 0.05
N ARG A 16 18.44 -26.19 -0.37
CA ARG A 16 18.27 -26.71 -1.75
C ARG A 16 16.88 -27.26 -2.07
N ASP A 17 16.01 -27.40 -1.07
CA ASP A 17 14.66 -27.95 -1.22
C ASP A 17 13.57 -26.90 -1.36
N ALA A 18 13.95 -25.62 -1.41
CA ALA A 18 13.02 -24.51 -1.53
C ALA A 18 12.77 -24.17 -3.01
N PHE A 19 11.55 -24.42 -3.51
CA PHE A 19 11.16 -24.07 -4.87
C PHE A 19 9.65 -23.84 -4.98
N VAL A 20 9.25 -23.10 -6.01
CA VAL A 20 7.86 -22.95 -6.43
C VAL A 20 7.50 -24.12 -7.34
N SER A 21 6.56 -24.96 -6.92
CA SER A 21 6.18 -26.15 -7.68
C SER A 21 5.07 -25.89 -8.70
N GLU A 22 4.17 -24.97 -8.40
CA GLU A 22 3.05 -24.60 -9.27
C GLU A 22 2.57 -23.19 -8.95
N MET A 23 2.11 -22.49 -9.98
CA MET A 23 1.44 -21.19 -9.85
C MET A 23 0.21 -21.20 -10.75
N SER A 24 -0.94 -20.88 -10.20
CA SER A 24 -2.22 -20.78 -10.93
C SER A 24 -3.03 -19.60 -10.42
N GLU A 25 -3.78 -18.96 -11.32
CA GLU A 25 -4.69 -17.87 -11.02
C GLU A 25 -6.12 -18.36 -11.25
N ASP A 26 -7.01 -18.02 -10.35
CA ASP A 26 -8.44 -18.28 -10.43
C ASP A 26 -9.24 -17.03 -10.02
N ASP A 27 -10.57 -17.17 -9.94
CA ASP A 27 -11.48 -16.06 -9.61
C ASP A 27 -11.27 -15.53 -8.17
N ASP A 28 -10.70 -16.34 -7.29
CA ASP A 28 -10.44 -16.01 -5.88
C ASP A 28 -9.01 -15.44 -5.66
N GLY A 29 -8.14 -15.50 -6.66
CA GLY A 29 -6.81 -14.93 -6.62
C GLY A 29 -5.69 -15.81 -7.15
N LEU A 30 -4.47 -15.59 -6.65
CA LEU A 30 -3.26 -16.29 -7.07
C LEU A 30 -2.92 -17.44 -6.10
N ASN A 31 -2.91 -18.66 -6.61
CA ASN A 31 -2.48 -19.86 -5.88
C ASN A 31 -1.03 -20.20 -6.20
N VAL A 32 -0.20 -20.33 -5.18
CA VAL A 32 1.21 -20.69 -5.30
C VAL A 32 1.50 -21.92 -4.46
N LYS A 33 1.92 -23.01 -5.08
CA LYS A 33 2.37 -24.22 -4.39
C LYS A 33 3.87 -24.16 -4.15
N LEU A 34 4.25 -24.30 -2.90
CA LEU A 34 5.62 -24.20 -2.43
C LEU A 34 6.08 -25.53 -1.84
N SER A 35 7.36 -25.83 -1.99
CA SER A 35 7.95 -27.11 -1.60
C SER A 35 8.04 -27.32 -0.09
N THR A 36 8.09 -26.24 0.70
CA THR A 36 8.24 -26.32 2.15
C THR A 36 7.33 -25.33 2.88
N THR A 37 6.86 -25.71 4.07
CA THR A 37 6.07 -24.87 4.97
C THR A 37 6.81 -23.59 5.34
N ASN A 38 8.13 -23.68 5.60
CA ASN A 38 8.93 -22.51 5.95
C ASN A 38 9.00 -21.49 4.80
N LEU A 39 9.08 -21.95 3.56
CA LEU A 39 9.03 -21.08 2.39
C LEU A 39 7.65 -20.41 2.30
N GLY A 40 6.56 -21.16 2.50
CA GLY A 40 5.20 -20.61 2.50
C GLY A 40 5.03 -19.49 3.52
N LYS A 41 5.48 -19.70 4.75
CA LYS A 41 5.43 -18.68 5.81
C LYS A 41 6.23 -17.43 5.46
N LYS A 42 7.44 -17.59 4.92
CA LYS A 42 8.29 -16.45 4.52
C LYS A 42 7.66 -15.65 3.40
N VAL A 43 7.09 -16.33 2.39
CA VAL A 43 6.41 -15.67 1.26
C VAL A 43 5.19 -14.90 1.77
N ALA A 44 4.33 -15.52 2.59
CA ALA A 44 3.16 -14.83 3.16
C ALA A 44 3.55 -13.59 3.97
N ALA A 45 4.53 -13.73 4.87
CA ALA A 45 5.02 -12.61 5.67
C ALA A 45 5.60 -11.48 4.81
N LYS A 46 6.38 -11.80 3.77
CA LYS A 46 6.99 -10.80 2.88
C LYS A 46 5.95 -10.07 2.03
N VAL A 47 4.94 -10.79 1.55
CA VAL A 47 3.82 -10.17 0.81
C VAL A 47 3.08 -9.17 1.68
N VAL A 48 2.77 -9.53 2.94
CA VAL A 48 2.10 -8.62 3.88
C VAL A 48 3.01 -7.45 4.29
N GLU A 49 4.31 -7.67 4.45
CA GLU A 49 5.27 -6.59 4.71
C GLU A 49 5.29 -5.54 3.57
N GLU A 50 5.23 -5.99 2.32
CA GLU A 50 5.35 -5.11 1.14
C GLU A 50 4.03 -4.46 0.74
N PHE A 51 2.92 -5.20 0.80
CA PHE A 51 1.62 -4.73 0.30
C PHE A 51 0.60 -4.41 1.40
N GLY A 52 0.92 -4.72 2.66
CA GLY A 52 -0.06 -4.64 3.75
C GLY A 52 -1.01 -5.84 3.78
N GLY A 53 -2.04 -5.74 4.61
CA GLY A 53 -3.02 -6.81 4.80
C GLY A 53 -2.68 -7.74 5.97
N ASP A 54 -3.20 -8.95 5.89
CA ASP A 54 -2.97 -10.00 6.88
C ASP A 54 -2.76 -11.36 6.22
N TRP A 55 -2.34 -12.34 6.99
CA TRP A 55 -2.29 -13.73 6.58
C TRP A 55 -2.64 -14.67 7.73
N GLU A 56 -3.23 -15.79 7.38
CA GLU A 56 -3.55 -16.88 8.31
C GLU A 56 -3.09 -18.22 7.74
N ASP A 57 -2.83 -19.19 8.59
CA ASP A 57 -2.46 -20.53 8.19
C ASP A 57 -3.50 -21.56 8.61
N HIS A 58 -3.68 -22.56 7.76
CA HIS A 58 -4.56 -23.70 8.00
C HIS A 58 -3.82 -24.99 7.70
N GLU A 59 -3.84 -25.91 8.65
CA GLU A 59 -3.28 -27.26 8.48
C GLU A 59 -4.38 -28.23 8.07
N THR A 60 -4.09 -29.01 7.04
CA THR A 60 -4.98 -30.08 6.57
C THR A 60 -4.23 -31.40 6.55
N LEU A 61 -4.74 -32.41 7.25
CA LEU A 61 -4.21 -33.77 7.18
C LEU A 61 -4.42 -34.32 5.76
N VAL A 62 -3.34 -34.73 5.12
CA VAL A 62 -3.39 -35.24 3.73
C VAL A 62 -3.34 -36.76 3.71
N THR A 63 -2.45 -37.36 4.50
CA THR A 63 -2.21 -38.80 4.54
C THR A 63 -1.36 -39.17 5.76
N GLU A 64 -1.07 -40.45 5.91
CA GLU A 64 -0.03 -40.97 6.79
C GLU A 64 1.13 -41.51 5.92
N ASP A 65 2.38 -41.34 6.39
CA ASP A 65 3.56 -41.88 5.73
C ASP A 65 3.69 -43.40 5.99
N GLU A 66 4.73 -44.03 5.40
CA GLU A 66 4.97 -45.48 5.54
C GLU A 66 5.28 -45.91 6.99
N ASP A 67 5.70 -44.96 7.84
CA ASP A 67 5.99 -45.15 9.25
C ASP A 67 4.79 -44.83 10.16
N GLY A 68 3.64 -44.43 9.59
CA GLY A 68 2.40 -44.10 10.30
C GLY A 68 2.37 -42.69 10.91
N ASN A 69 3.26 -41.80 10.46
CA ASN A 69 3.21 -40.40 10.87
C ASN A 69 2.23 -39.63 9.99
N GLU A 70 1.48 -38.71 10.60
CA GLU A 70 0.52 -37.85 9.92
C GLU A 70 1.26 -36.81 9.05
N VAL A 71 0.89 -36.73 7.77
CA VAL A 71 1.41 -35.74 6.81
C VAL A 71 0.40 -34.63 6.60
N TYR A 72 0.80 -33.43 6.93
CA TYR A 72 -0.03 -32.23 6.81
C TYR A 72 0.37 -31.37 5.62
N ARG A 73 -0.65 -30.75 5.02
CA ARG A 73 -0.47 -29.61 4.11
C ARG A 73 -0.80 -28.35 4.89
N VAL A 74 0.09 -27.36 4.84
CA VAL A 74 -0.17 -26.03 5.38
C VAL A 74 -0.51 -25.10 4.25
N THR A 75 -1.66 -24.41 4.36
CA THR A 75 -2.10 -23.37 3.44
C THR A 75 -1.96 -22.03 4.14
N TYR A 76 -1.28 -21.09 3.50
CA TYR A 76 -1.19 -19.70 3.93
C TYR A 76 -2.14 -18.88 3.07
N ALA A 77 -3.21 -18.36 3.67
CA ALA A 77 -4.13 -17.45 3.02
C ALA A 77 -3.69 -16.01 3.31
N VAL A 78 -3.32 -15.28 2.27
CA VAL A 78 -2.93 -13.86 2.36
C VAL A 78 -4.05 -13.02 1.78
N ARG A 79 -4.58 -12.10 2.59
CA ARG A 79 -5.59 -11.13 2.17
C ARG A 79 -4.94 -9.77 2.02
N LEU A 80 -4.94 -9.23 0.81
CA LEU A 80 -4.40 -7.91 0.52
C LEU A 80 -5.47 -6.84 0.73
N PRO A 81 -5.10 -5.65 1.23
CA PRO A 81 -6.01 -4.54 1.37
C PRO A 81 -6.38 -3.96 0.00
N GLU A 82 -7.54 -3.29 -0.08
CA GLU A 82 -7.98 -2.55 -1.26
C GLU A 82 -7.04 -1.37 -1.55
N PHE A 83 -6.53 -0.73 -0.50
CA PHE A 83 -5.62 0.40 -0.60
C PHE A 83 -4.19 -0.01 -0.26
N ARG A 84 -3.22 0.69 -0.88
CA ARG A 84 -1.78 0.43 -0.70
C ARG A 84 -1.08 1.69 -0.21
N PRO A 85 0.08 1.55 0.43
CA PRO A 85 0.96 2.70 0.66
C PRO A 85 1.23 3.44 -0.66
N GLY A 86 1.11 4.77 -0.63
CA GLY A 86 1.20 5.63 -1.82
C GLY A 86 -0.14 5.95 -2.50
N ASP A 87 -1.22 5.24 -2.19
CA ASP A 87 -2.55 5.62 -2.68
C ASP A 87 -3.03 6.91 -2.00
N VAL A 88 -3.67 7.76 -2.78
CA VAL A 88 -4.43 8.91 -2.27
C VAL A 88 -5.90 8.57 -2.33
N ILE A 89 -6.56 8.63 -1.18
CA ILE A 89 -7.96 8.22 -1.01
C ILE A 89 -8.79 9.36 -0.44
N ASP A 90 -10.08 9.36 -0.77
CA ASP A 90 -11.11 10.16 -0.10
C ASP A 90 -11.79 9.27 0.94
N PRO A 91 -11.62 9.52 2.24
CA PRO A 91 -12.19 8.68 3.29
C PRO A 91 -13.70 8.89 3.50
N GLY A 92 -14.32 9.82 2.75
CA GLY A 92 -15.73 10.15 2.86
C GLY A 92 -16.06 11.06 4.03
N ASP A 93 -15.06 11.68 4.66
CA ASP A 93 -15.23 12.77 5.63
C ASP A 93 -14.97 14.13 4.97
N ASP A 94 -15.28 15.22 5.71
CA ASP A 94 -15.14 16.59 5.20
C ASP A 94 -13.71 17.17 5.35
N ASP A 95 -12.77 16.38 5.93
CA ASP A 95 -11.41 16.85 6.24
C ASP A 95 -10.41 16.63 5.09
N GLY A 96 -10.88 16.14 3.96
CA GLY A 96 -10.13 16.03 2.71
C GLY A 96 -9.33 14.73 2.52
N PRO A 97 -8.59 14.65 1.41
CA PRO A 97 -7.91 13.43 0.99
C PRO A 97 -6.78 13.01 1.92
N ILE A 98 -6.50 11.70 1.91
CA ILE A 98 -5.46 11.06 2.70
C ILE A 98 -4.48 10.37 1.77
N LEU A 99 -3.19 10.61 1.97
CA LEU A 99 -2.13 9.78 1.44
C LEU A 99 -1.92 8.58 2.37
N VAL A 100 -2.18 7.39 1.88
CA VAL A 100 -2.00 6.14 2.62
C VAL A 100 -0.52 5.88 2.84
N ARG A 101 -0.11 5.62 4.08
CA ARG A 101 1.26 5.30 4.48
C ARG A 101 1.44 3.84 4.89
N SER A 102 0.41 3.24 5.46
CA SER A 102 0.43 1.85 5.93
C SER A 102 -0.99 1.29 6.02
N VAL A 103 -1.13 -0.01 5.72
CA VAL A 103 -2.37 -0.78 5.88
C VAL A 103 -2.02 -2.12 6.52
N GLN A 104 -1.85 -2.11 7.85
CA GLN A 104 -1.52 -3.30 8.65
C GLN A 104 -2.38 -3.28 9.91
N GLY A 105 -3.55 -3.91 9.86
CA GLY A 105 -4.55 -3.89 10.94
C GLY A 105 -5.29 -2.56 11.06
N ASN A 106 -4.60 -1.42 10.84
CA ASN A 106 -5.19 -0.09 10.73
C ASN A 106 -4.71 0.56 9.42
N LEU A 107 -5.58 1.36 8.82
CA LEU A 107 -5.18 2.28 7.76
C LEU A 107 -4.59 3.53 8.41
N LYS A 108 -3.32 3.81 8.13
CA LYS A 108 -2.62 5.01 8.59
C LYS A 108 -2.21 5.86 7.40
N GLY A 109 -2.34 7.14 7.54
CA GLY A 109 -2.03 8.07 6.46
C GLY A 109 -1.74 9.49 6.93
N LEU A 110 -1.65 10.38 5.97
CA LEU A 110 -1.42 11.80 6.14
C LEU A 110 -2.52 12.57 5.40
N ARG A 111 -3.22 13.48 6.07
CA ARG A 111 -4.19 14.37 5.42
C ARG A 111 -3.47 15.36 4.53
N LEU A 112 -3.84 15.42 3.26
CA LEU A 112 -3.20 16.31 2.31
C LEU A 112 -3.62 17.77 2.49
N ALA A 113 -4.76 18.03 3.12
CA ALA A 113 -5.24 19.39 3.36
C ALA A 113 -4.56 20.05 4.56
N SER A 114 -4.29 19.30 5.65
CA SER A 114 -3.75 19.83 6.90
C SER A 114 -2.33 19.38 7.23
N GLY A 115 -1.92 18.22 6.76
CA GLY A 115 -0.67 17.56 7.19
C GLY A 115 -0.83 16.71 8.45
N GLU A 116 -2.04 16.59 9.01
CA GLU A 116 -2.30 15.80 10.19
C GLU A 116 -2.25 14.30 9.91
N ARG A 117 -1.90 13.53 10.95
CA ARG A 117 -1.93 12.07 10.89
C ARG A 117 -3.37 11.58 10.90
N PHE A 118 -3.64 10.63 10.02
CA PHE A 118 -4.90 9.89 9.97
C PHE A 118 -4.69 8.45 10.41
N GLU A 119 -5.60 7.92 11.20
CA GLU A 119 -5.66 6.51 11.56
C GLU A 119 -7.11 6.06 11.69
N ALA A 120 -7.47 4.97 11.00
CA ALA A 120 -8.77 4.33 11.10
C ALA A 120 -8.59 2.82 11.22
N SER A 121 -9.51 2.16 11.94
CA SER A 121 -9.58 0.71 11.94
C SER A 121 -9.89 0.23 10.53
N TYR A 122 -9.14 -0.76 10.06
CA TYR A 122 -9.30 -1.33 8.74
C TYR A 122 -9.18 -2.84 8.83
N GLU A 123 -10.30 -3.53 8.63
CA GLU A 123 -10.31 -4.98 8.46
C GLU A 123 -10.38 -5.30 6.97
N VAL A 124 -9.51 -6.19 6.51
CA VAL A 124 -9.49 -6.60 5.10
C VAL A 124 -10.82 -7.25 4.74
N GLY A 125 -11.48 -6.69 3.73
CA GLY A 125 -12.83 -7.10 3.31
C GLY A 125 -13.96 -6.24 3.88
N ASP A 126 -13.67 -5.35 4.83
CA ASP A 126 -14.59 -4.32 5.33
C ASP A 126 -14.00 -2.95 5.02
N ALA A 127 -13.85 -2.67 3.71
CA ALA A 127 -13.29 -1.41 3.24
C ALA A 127 -14.17 -0.26 3.75
N PRO A 128 -13.59 0.79 4.35
CA PRO A 128 -14.34 2.02 4.62
C PRO A 128 -14.91 2.54 3.29
N ASP A 129 -15.98 3.34 3.33
CA ASP A 129 -16.56 4.01 2.15
C ASP A 129 -15.58 4.97 1.46
N ALA A 130 -14.30 4.65 1.53
CA ALA A 130 -13.19 5.38 0.94
C ALA A 130 -13.11 5.13 -0.57
N ARG A 131 -12.66 6.15 -1.29
CA ARG A 131 -12.50 6.07 -2.74
C ARG A 131 -11.09 6.46 -3.14
N LYS A 132 -10.45 5.65 -3.96
CA LYS A 132 -9.17 6.01 -4.54
C LYS A 132 -9.31 7.23 -5.47
N LEU A 133 -8.45 8.21 -5.27
CA LEU A 133 -8.37 9.45 -6.05
C LEU A 133 -7.17 9.46 -7.01
N GLY A 134 -6.12 8.74 -6.68
CA GLY A 134 -4.88 8.63 -7.44
C GLY A 134 -3.77 8.00 -6.59
N THR A 135 -2.53 8.18 -7.01
CA THR A 135 -1.34 7.73 -6.28
C THR A 135 -0.32 8.87 -6.14
N ILE A 136 0.60 8.75 -5.19
CA ILE A 136 1.70 9.72 -5.05
C ILE A 136 2.56 9.79 -6.32
N GLU A 137 2.71 8.68 -7.04
CA GLU A 137 3.47 8.59 -8.29
C GLU A 137 2.83 9.37 -9.45
N GLU A 138 1.53 9.66 -9.38
CA GLU A 138 0.80 10.49 -10.36
C GLU A 138 0.98 12.00 -10.07
N GLY A 139 1.71 12.33 -9.01
CA GLY A 139 2.06 13.70 -8.69
C GLY A 139 2.92 14.35 -9.77
N VAL A 140 2.73 15.64 -9.97
CA VAL A 140 3.52 16.44 -10.91
C VAL A 140 4.10 17.65 -10.19
N GLU A 141 5.33 18.03 -10.56
CA GLU A 141 5.96 19.22 -10.03
C GLU A 141 5.32 20.49 -10.63
N THR A 142 5.05 21.46 -9.76
CA THR A 142 4.53 22.74 -10.17
C THR A 142 5.03 23.87 -9.27
N THR A 143 4.91 25.11 -9.74
CA THR A 143 5.41 26.27 -9.00
C THR A 143 4.51 26.64 -7.82
N LEU A 144 5.06 26.73 -6.61
CA LEU A 144 4.49 27.40 -5.46
C LEU A 144 4.53 28.92 -5.69
N VAL A 145 3.40 29.54 -5.99
CA VAL A 145 3.34 30.94 -6.40
C VAL A 145 3.47 31.87 -5.20
N ALA A 146 2.68 31.64 -4.16
CA ALA A 146 2.65 32.47 -2.96
C ALA A 146 1.97 31.76 -1.78
N TYR A 147 2.25 32.24 -0.57
CA TYR A 147 1.47 31.96 0.63
C TYR A 147 0.36 33.02 0.76
N GLU A 148 -0.90 32.59 0.85
CA GLU A 148 -2.01 33.52 1.10
C GLU A 148 -2.18 33.81 2.58
N ASP A 149 -2.15 32.75 3.40
CA ASP A 149 -2.22 32.81 4.85
C ASP A 149 -1.62 31.55 5.50
N ASP A 150 -1.93 31.30 6.77
CA ASP A 150 -1.42 30.13 7.51
C ASP A 150 -2.04 28.81 7.04
N HIS A 151 -3.13 28.83 6.28
CA HIS A 151 -3.90 27.64 5.89
C HIS A 151 -4.03 27.46 4.37
N ALA A 152 -3.56 28.44 3.58
CA ALA A 152 -3.73 28.43 2.13
C ALA A 152 -2.48 28.92 1.39
N VAL A 153 -2.23 28.28 0.26
CA VAL A 153 -1.17 28.65 -0.68
C VAL A 153 -1.71 28.71 -2.09
N GLN A 154 -1.03 29.48 -2.93
CA GLN A 154 -1.26 29.48 -4.37
C GLN A 154 -0.21 28.66 -5.08
N VAL A 155 -0.67 27.71 -5.89
CA VAL A 155 0.16 26.93 -6.79
C VAL A 155 -0.27 27.15 -8.24
N LEU A 156 0.63 26.93 -9.18
CA LEU A 156 0.29 26.93 -10.59
C LEU A 156 -0.40 25.60 -10.92
N ASP A 157 -1.66 25.64 -11.34
CA ASP A 157 -2.38 24.43 -11.76
C ASP A 157 -1.70 23.83 -13.01
N PRO A 158 -1.23 22.59 -12.97
CA PRO A 158 -0.44 22.01 -14.07
C PRO A 158 -1.23 21.79 -15.36
N GLU A 159 -2.56 21.75 -15.31
CA GLU A 159 -3.41 21.60 -16.50
C GLU A 159 -3.84 22.94 -17.08
N THR A 160 -4.23 23.89 -16.24
CA THR A 160 -4.80 25.16 -16.70
C THR A 160 -3.79 26.28 -16.77
N TYR A 161 -2.60 26.10 -16.16
CA TYR A 161 -1.53 27.11 -16.03
C TYR A 161 -2.02 28.39 -15.34
N ARG A 162 -2.99 28.27 -14.43
CA ARG A 162 -3.51 29.38 -13.64
C ARG A 162 -3.13 29.21 -12.19
N SER A 163 -2.90 30.34 -11.52
CA SER A 163 -2.74 30.33 -10.07
C SER A 163 -4.03 29.86 -9.41
N THR A 164 -3.94 28.84 -8.57
CA THR A 164 -5.06 28.21 -7.87
C THR A 164 -4.73 28.12 -6.40
N THR A 165 -5.66 28.57 -5.57
CA THR A 165 -5.54 28.46 -4.11
C THR A 165 -5.85 27.03 -3.68
N VAL A 166 -4.96 26.45 -2.88
CA VAL A 166 -5.09 25.09 -2.32
C VAL A 166 -4.79 25.14 -0.82
N PRO A 167 -5.25 24.15 -0.03
CA PRO A 167 -4.87 24.05 1.37
C PRO A 167 -3.36 24.01 1.55
N ARG A 168 -2.87 24.63 2.62
CA ARG A 168 -1.48 24.57 3.05
C ARG A 168 -1.33 23.50 4.12
N PRO A 169 -0.77 22.34 3.80
CA PRO A 169 -0.49 21.34 4.82
C PRO A 169 0.75 21.70 5.66
N ASP A 170 0.79 21.24 6.91
CA ASP A 170 1.89 21.48 7.86
C ASP A 170 3.25 20.95 7.37
N PHE A 171 3.25 19.97 6.47
CA PHE A 171 4.49 19.41 5.90
C PHE A 171 5.08 20.27 4.76
N LEU A 172 4.35 21.29 4.26
CA LEU A 172 4.84 22.15 3.20
C LEU A 172 5.81 23.19 3.79
N ASP A 173 7.10 22.97 3.56
CA ASP A 173 8.20 23.87 3.96
C ASP A 173 9.04 24.21 2.72
N ALA A 174 8.50 25.05 1.84
CA ALA A 174 9.11 25.44 0.58
C ALA A 174 9.00 26.95 0.38
N ASP A 175 9.97 27.57 -0.27
CA ASP A 175 9.93 29.00 -0.59
C ASP A 175 9.00 29.27 -1.79
N ALA A 176 8.32 30.41 -1.80
CA ALA A 176 7.57 30.87 -2.96
C ALA A 176 8.52 31.02 -4.18
N GLY A 177 8.08 30.50 -5.33
CA GLY A 177 8.86 30.44 -6.56
C GLY A 177 9.59 29.11 -6.76
N THR A 178 9.57 28.19 -5.81
CA THR A 178 10.12 26.82 -5.98
C THR A 178 9.08 25.87 -6.54
N GLU A 179 9.54 24.72 -7.00
CA GLU A 179 8.66 23.63 -7.43
C GLU A 179 8.26 22.78 -6.24
N VAL A 180 6.99 22.34 -6.24
CA VAL A 180 6.42 21.46 -5.23
C VAL A 180 5.56 20.39 -5.93
N PRO A 181 5.55 19.15 -5.43
CA PRO A 181 4.72 18.10 -6.00
C PRO A 181 3.25 18.32 -5.65
N VAL A 182 2.38 18.19 -6.64
CA VAL A 182 0.93 18.29 -6.48
C VAL A 182 0.23 17.12 -7.17
N LEU A 183 -0.89 16.69 -6.60
CA LEU A 183 -1.80 15.74 -7.23
C LEU A 183 -3.10 16.44 -7.60
N ARG A 184 -3.44 16.37 -8.89
CA ARG A 184 -4.75 16.75 -9.36
C ARG A 184 -5.68 15.55 -9.43
N HIS A 185 -6.83 15.67 -8.82
CA HIS A 185 -7.85 14.64 -8.83
C HIS A 185 -9.25 15.27 -8.92
N ARG A 186 -10.29 14.45 -9.04
CA ARG A 186 -11.68 14.93 -9.23
C ARG A 186 -12.19 15.88 -8.14
N ASN A 187 -11.64 15.82 -6.93
CA ASN A 187 -12.05 16.66 -5.79
C ASN A 187 -11.16 17.92 -5.66
N GLY A 188 -10.22 18.17 -6.58
CA GLY A 188 -9.37 19.35 -6.55
C GLY A 188 -7.89 19.10 -6.78
N LEU A 189 -7.08 20.00 -6.28
CA LEU A 189 -5.62 19.98 -6.35
C LEU A 189 -5.06 20.03 -4.93
N HIS A 190 -4.11 19.15 -4.61
CA HIS A 190 -3.48 19.11 -3.28
C HIS A 190 -1.97 18.97 -3.42
N VAL A 191 -1.24 19.62 -2.51
CA VAL A 191 0.20 19.46 -2.38
C VAL A 191 0.49 18.08 -1.82
N LEU A 192 1.49 17.41 -2.39
CA LEU A 192 2.01 16.13 -1.89
C LEU A 192 3.23 16.38 -1.00
N PRO A 193 3.49 15.52 0.00
CA PRO A 193 4.76 15.57 0.72
C PRO A 193 5.91 15.14 -0.19
N GLU A 194 7.07 15.75 -0.04
CA GLU A 194 8.32 15.26 -0.62
C GLU A 194 8.68 13.90 0.00
N GLU A 195 9.26 12.99 -0.79
CA GLU A 195 9.71 11.66 -0.32
C GLU A 195 10.98 11.75 0.54
#